data_484b57c73d9aba6d8cf425cc74312aba
#
_entry.id   484b57c73d9aba6d8cf425cc74312aba
#
_cell.length_a   1.000
_cell.length_b   1.000
_cell.length_c   1.000
_cell.angle_alpha   90.00
_cell.angle_beta   90.00
_cell.angle_gamma   90.00
#
_symmetry.space_group_name_H-M   'P 1'
#
loop_
_entity.id
_entity.type
_entity.pdbx_description
1 polymer ?
#
loop_
_entity_poly.entity_id
_entity_poly.type
_entity_poly.pdbx_seq_one_letter_code
_entity_poly.pdbx_strand_id
1 'polypeptide(L)'
;MNDTLTRNLSDAVARALAAGAGHYTAFVGPPEQYDLMGATQFRLLTTLGLRDTHRVLDFGCGSLRVGRLLIPYLQPGRYHGLEPNTWLIEDAIDRQLGRDLVALKMPRFYAFDDFRADRCSTDFDFIVAQSIFSHCGADLLETALGGFARALAKTGLALVTIIDPGKDGFAEFAGSGWVYPGCVAHAPNTVAAIVIRTGLHGRRLPWFHPRQTWYALARDPARLPPPAFDRHLRGAVLNVPAWAESL
;
A
#
# COMPACT_ATOMS: atom_id res chain seq x y z
N MET A 1 -13.12 -20.40 -12.18
CA MET A 1 -13.48 -21.02 -10.87
C MET A 1 -14.43 -20.05 -10.18
N ASN A 2 -15.53 -20.55 -9.59
CA ASN A 2 -16.63 -19.70 -9.11
C ASN A 2 -16.14 -18.84 -7.94
N ASP A 3 -15.96 -17.54 -8.11
CA ASP A 3 -15.44 -16.59 -7.10
C ASP A 3 -16.18 -16.65 -5.76
N THR A 4 -17.47 -16.96 -5.79
CA THR A 4 -18.33 -17.09 -4.59
C THR A 4 -17.92 -18.24 -3.68
N LEU A 5 -17.39 -19.35 -4.23
CA LEU A 5 -16.98 -20.51 -3.45
C LEU A 5 -15.69 -20.27 -2.68
N THR A 6 -14.72 -19.58 -3.29
CA THR A 6 -13.44 -19.29 -2.64
C THR A 6 -13.57 -18.22 -1.56
N ARG A 7 -14.48 -17.26 -1.73
CA ARG A 7 -14.73 -16.18 -0.75
C ARG A 7 -15.16 -16.73 0.63
N ASN A 8 -15.88 -17.82 0.66
CA ASN A 8 -16.44 -18.40 1.90
C ASN A 8 -15.51 -19.41 2.60
N LEU A 9 -14.32 -19.68 2.06
CA LEU A 9 -13.35 -20.54 2.71
C LEU A 9 -12.90 -19.98 4.07
N SER A 10 -12.51 -20.87 4.98
CA SER A 10 -11.80 -20.45 6.20
C SER A 10 -10.40 -19.94 5.85
N ASP A 11 -9.86 -19.05 6.67
CA ASP A 11 -8.52 -18.48 6.47
C ASP A 11 -7.43 -19.58 6.41
N ALA A 12 -7.61 -20.66 7.17
CA ALA A 12 -6.68 -21.79 7.16
C ALA A 12 -6.63 -22.49 5.79
N VAL A 13 -7.79 -22.70 5.16
CA VAL A 13 -7.88 -23.30 3.83
C VAL A 13 -7.41 -22.31 2.75
N ALA A 14 -7.74 -21.04 2.90
CA ALA A 14 -7.38 -20.00 1.97
C ALA A 14 -5.85 -19.77 1.84
N ARG A 15 -5.07 -20.20 2.82
CA ARG A 15 -3.58 -20.12 2.75
C ARG A 15 -2.98 -20.85 1.55
N ALA A 16 -3.66 -21.83 1.01
CA ALA A 16 -3.21 -22.59 -0.17
C ALA A 16 -3.68 -21.98 -1.51
N LEU A 17 -4.42 -20.88 -1.48
CA LEU A 17 -4.90 -20.21 -2.69
C LEU A 17 -3.76 -19.43 -3.38
N ALA A 18 -3.84 -19.36 -4.71
CA ALA A 18 -2.97 -18.48 -5.46
C ALA A 18 -3.31 -17.00 -5.18
N ALA A 19 -2.29 -16.14 -5.25
CA ALA A 19 -2.48 -14.70 -5.20
C ALA A 19 -3.45 -14.26 -6.31
N GLY A 20 -4.40 -13.36 -5.97
CA GLY A 20 -5.46 -12.92 -6.88
C GLY A 20 -6.73 -13.78 -6.84
N ALA A 21 -6.76 -14.87 -6.07
CA ALA A 21 -7.98 -15.67 -5.90
C ALA A 21 -9.05 -14.90 -5.13
N GLY A 22 -10.33 -15.29 -5.32
CA GLY A 22 -11.52 -14.63 -4.78
C GLY A 22 -11.72 -14.79 -3.26
N HIS A 23 -10.67 -14.73 -2.46
CA HIS A 23 -10.72 -14.71 -0.99
C HIS A 23 -10.03 -13.45 -0.48
N TYR A 24 -10.53 -12.84 0.58
CA TYR A 24 -10.06 -11.52 1.04
C TYR A 24 -8.56 -11.47 1.36
N THR A 25 -7.95 -12.56 1.85
CA THR A 25 -6.49 -12.61 2.08
C THR A 25 -5.69 -12.89 0.80
N ALA A 26 -6.25 -13.70 -0.11
CA ALA A 26 -5.57 -14.11 -1.35
C ALA A 26 -5.68 -13.04 -2.45
N PHE A 27 -6.76 -12.27 -2.46
CA PHE A 27 -6.95 -11.20 -3.47
C PHE A 27 -5.86 -10.13 -3.38
N VAL A 28 -5.34 -9.84 -2.21
CA VAL A 28 -4.35 -8.77 -1.99
C VAL A 28 -2.89 -9.27 -2.01
N GLY A 29 -2.65 -10.46 -2.51
CA GLY A 29 -1.33 -11.07 -2.62
C GLY A 29 -1.28 -12.50 -2.07
N PRO A 30 -0.08 -13.10 -1.91
CA PRO A 30 0.05 -14.42 -1.32
C PRO A 30 -0.54 -14.46 0.11
N PRO A 31 -1.54 -15.32 0.38
CA PRO A 31 -2.24 -15.30 1.67
C PRO A 31 -1.37 -15.69 2.87
N GLU A 32 -0.33 -16.51 2.67
CA GLU A 32 0.66 -16.85 3.70
C GLU A 32 1.48 -15.63 4.16
N GLN A 33 1.58 -14.60 3.33
CA GLN A 33 2.31 -13.36 3.62
C GLN A 33 1.41 -12.26 4.19
N TYR A 34 0.11 -12.48 4.26
CA TYR A 34 -0.87 -11.45 4.61
C TYR A 34 -0.54 -10.72 5.91
N ASP A 35 -0.27 -11.48 6.97
CA ASP A 35 0.04 -10.94 8.30
C ASP A 35 1.38 -10.21 8.33
N LEU A 36 2.40 -10.83 7.76
CA LEU A 36 3.75 -10.26 7.72
C LEU A 36 3.76 -8.94 6.95
N MET A 37 3.13 -8.91 5.78
CA MET A 37 3.08 -7.69 4.96
C MET A 37 2.33 -6.56 5.65
N GLY A 38 1.24 -6.84 6.37
CA GLY A 38 0.56 -5.85 7.19
C GLY A 38 1.45 -5.31 8.33
N ALA A 39 2.12 -6.20 9.05
CA ALA A 39 2.99 -5.85 10.16
C ALA A 39 4.21 -5.02 9.72
N THR A 40 4.88 -5.40 8.61
CA THR A 40 6.03 -4.66 8.08
C THR A 40 5.63 -3.28 7.59
N GLN A 41 4.47 -3.15 6.95
CA GLN A 41 3.92 -1.88 6.48
C GLN A 41 3.58 -0.94 7.66
N PHE A 42 2.92 -1.44 8.68
CA PHE A 42 2.64 -0.68 9.91
C PHE A 42 3.93 -0.21 10.59
N ARG A 43 4.92 -1.10 10.71
CA ARG A 43 6.23 -0.76 11.28
C ARG A 43 6.96 0.30 10.47
N LEU A 44 6.92 0.24 9.13
CA LEU A 44 7.52 1.29 8.28
C LEU A 44 6.91 2.66 8.59
N LEU A 45 5.57 2.75 8.63
CA LEU A 45 4.85 3.96 8.94
C LEU A 45 5.26 4.54 10.31
N THR A 46 5.26 3.70 11.36
CA THR A 46 5.62 4.13 12.72
C THR A 46 7.10 4.52 12.84
N THR A 47 8.00 3.81 12.14
CA THR A 47 9.43 4.16 12.05
C THR A 47 9.64 5.53 11.40
N LEU A 48 8.83 5.87 10.39
CA LEU A 48 8.86 7.17 9.71
C LEU A 48 8.07 8.27 10.42
N GLY A 49 7.60 7.99 11.64
CA GLY A 49 7.04 8.99 12.53
C GLY A 49 5.52 9.04 12.57
N LEU A 50 4.81 8.02 12.07
CA LEU A 50 3.35 7.93 12.26
C LEU A 50 2.99 7.99 13.75
N ARG A 51 1.97 8.77 14.10
CA ARG A 51 1.36 8.87 15.43
C ARG A 51 -0.15 8.67 15.29
N ASP A 52 -0.78 8.33 16.40
CA ASP A 52 -2.22 8.06 16.48
C ASP A 52 -3.11 9.26 16.09
N THR A 53 -2.58 10.48 16.20
CA THR A 53 -3.25 11.73 15.81
C THR A 53 -3.22 12.03 14.33
N HIS A 54 -2.37 11.35 13.55
CA HIS A 54 -2.20 11.60 12.14
C HIS A 54 -3.37 11.07 11.29
N ARG A 55 -3.68 11.75 10.20
CA ARG A 55 -4.59 11.25 9.17
C ARG A 55 -3.84 10.41 8.16
N VAL A 56 -4.33 9.20 7.93
CA VAL A 56 -3.74 8.23 7.01
C VAL A 56 -4.71 7.91 5.89
N LEU A 57 -4.25 7.97 4.64
CA LEU A 57 -4.91 7.37 3.50
C LEU A 57 -4.21 6.03 3.16
N ASP A 58 -4.95 4.95 3.24
CA ASP A 58 -4.58 3.63 2.73
C ASP A 58 -5.15 3.51 1.31
N PHE A 59 -4.31 3.79 0.32
CA PHE A 59 -4.69 3.87 -1.10
C PHE A 59 -4.60 2.49 -1.74
N GLY A 60 -5.74 1.93 -2.12
CA GLY A 60 -5.90 0.52 -2.46
C GLY A 60 -5.83 -0.33 -1.19
N CYS A 61 -6.67 0.01 -0.20
CA CYS A 61 -6.62 -0.64 1.12
C CYS A 61 -6.99 -2.13 1.09
N GLY A 62 -7.59 -2.59 -0.02
CA GLY A 62 -7.96 -3.98 -0.22
C GLY A 62 -8.78 -4.53 0.95
N SER A 63 -8.37 -5.68 1.45
CA SER A 63 -8.96 -6.31 2.62
C SER A 63 -8.41 -5.79 3.95
N LEU A 64 -8.05 -4.52 4.03
CA LEU A 64 -7.53 -3.87 5.24
C LEU A 64 -6.27 -4.55 5.81
N ARG A 65 -5.38 -5.06 4.95
CA ARG A 65 -4.18 -5.80 5.38
C ARG A 65 -3.35 -5.00 6.39
N VAL A 66 -3.11 -3.71 6.16
CA VAL A 66 -2.54 -2.81 7.18
C VAL A 66 -3.64 -2.07 7.94
N GLY A 67 -4.80 -1.87 7.35
CA GLY A 67 -5.94 -1.17 7.94
C GLY A 67 -6.36 -1.74 9.29
N ARG A 68 -6.34 -3.08 9.45
CA ARG A 68 -6.63 -3.77 10.72
C ARG A 68 -5.67 -3.43 11.86
N LEU A 69 -4.48 -2.92 11.55
CA LEU A 69 -3.50 -2.44 12.53
C LEU A 69 -3.62 -0.92 12.70
N LEU A 70 -3.88 -0.18 11.62
CA LEU A 70 -4.01 1.27 11.64
C LEU A 70 -5.31 1.74 12.30
N ILE A 71 -6.44 1.09 12.02
CA ILE A 71 -7.75 1.49 12.56
C ILE A 71 -7.75 1.49 14.11
N PRO A 72 -7.34 0.41 14.81
CA PRO A 72 -7.27 0.43 16.27
C PRO A 72 -6.23 1.40 16.82
N TYR A 73 -5.10 1.59 16.11
CA TYR A 73 -4.02 2.48 16.54
C TYR A 73 -4.39 3.95 16.44
N LEU A 74 -4.99 4.38 15.33
CA LEU A 74 -5.31 5.78 15.07
C LEU A 74 -6.50 6.25 15.91
N GLN A 75 -6.55 7.54 16.20
CA GLN A 75 -7.73 8.18 16.82
C GLN A 75 -8.94 8.11 15.89
N PRO A 76 -10.18 8.20 16.43
CA PRO A 76 -11.39 8.14 15.64
C PRO A 76 -11.40 9.13 14.46
N GLY A 77 -11.84 8.66 13.29
CA GLY A 77 -11.92 9.43 12.05
C GLY A 77 -10.57 9.73 11.37
N ARG A 78 -9.47 9.12 11.82
CA ARG A 78 -8.14 9.38 11.24
C ARG A 78 -7.73 8.38 10.17
N TYR A 79 -8.36 7.22 10.08
CA TYR A 79 -8.14 6.26 9.01
C TYR A 79 -9.08 6.52 7.85
N HIS A 80 -8.51 6.56 6.64
CA HIS A 80 -9.23 6.64 5.38
C HIS A 80 -8.73 5.51 4.47
N GLY A 81 -9.64 4.68 3.96
CA GLY A 81 -9.34 3.60 3.02
C GLY A 81 -9.99 3.87 1.67
N LEU A 82 -9.25 3.71 0.59
CA LEU A 82 -9.77 3.78 -0.77
C LEU A 82 -9.63 2.41 -1.42
N GLU A 83 -10.77 1.81 -1.80
CA GLU A 83 -10.84 0.48 -2.45
C GLU A 83 -12.13 0.35 -3.26
N PRO A 84 -12.05 0.21 -4.58
CA PRO A 84 -13.22 0.01 -5.43
C PRO A 84 -13.97 -1.31 -5.14
N ASN A 85 -13.25 -2.36 -4.74
CA ASN A 85 -13.84 -3.68 -4.42
C ASN A 85 -14.34 -3.72 -2.97
N THR A 86 -15.46 -3.08 -2.70
CA THR A 86 -16.00 -2.88 -1.33
C THR A 86 -16.20 -4.17 -0.55
N TRP A 87 -16.40 -5.31 -1.24
CA TRP A 87 -16.53 -6.62 -0.60
C TRP A 87 -15.30 -7.04 0.19
N LEU A 88 -14.08 -6.57 -0.22
CA LEU A 88 -12.83 -6.82 0.51
C LEU A 88 -12.86 -6.16 1.88
N ILE A 89 -13.35 -4.92 1.93
CA ILE A 89 -13.50 -4.15 3.17
C ILE A 89 -14.52 -4.83 4.09
N GLU A 90 -15.68 -5.22 3.55
CA GLU A 90 -16.74 -5.87 4.32
C GLU A 90 -16.25 -7.19 4.93
N ASP A 91 -15.63 -8.06 4.12
CA ASP A 91 -15.08 -9.32 4.61
C ASP A 91 -14.01 -9.12 5.70
N ALA A 92 -13.15 -8.10 5.55
CA ALA A 92 -12.13 -7.79 6.55
C ALA A 92 -12.74 -7.26 7.86
N ILE A 93 -13.77 -6.42 7.77
CA ILE A 93 -14.50 -5.93 8.95
C ILE A 93 -15.14 -7.10 9.69
N ASP A 94 -15.87 -7.95 8.99
CA ASP A 94 -16.62 -9.04 9.61
C ASP A 94 -15.72 -10.14 10.20
N ARG A 95 -14.56 -10.38 9.58
CA ARG A 95 -13.65 -11.48 9.97
C ARG A 95 -12.53 -11.07 10.94
N GLN A 96 -12.08 -9.81 10.90
CA GLN A 96 -10.87 -9.41 11.61
C GLN A 96 -11.03 -8.22 12.56
N LEU A 97 -11.84 -7.21 12.21
CA LEU A 97 -11.98 -6.00 13.00
C LEU A 97 -13.17 -6.03 13.96
N GLY A 98 -14.31 -6.50 13.48
CA GLY A 98 -15.58 -6.36 14.16
C GLY A 98 -16.23 -4.99 13.99
N ARG A 99 -17.55 -4.97 13.90
CA ARG A 99 -18.33 -3.76 13.63
C ARG A 99 -18.32 -2.76 14.80
N ASP A 100 -18.16 -3.23 16.02
CA ASP A 100 -18.06 -2.36 17.21
C ASP A 100 -16.79 -1.49 17.17
N LEU A 101 -15.65 -2.07 16.75
CA LEU A 101 -14.42 -1.29 16.59
C LEU A 101 -14.56 -0.26 15.47
N VAL A 102 -15.20 -0.63 14.34
CA VAL A 102 -15.47 0.30 13.23
C VAL A 102 -16.36 1.44 13.70
N ALA A 103 -17.42 1.17 14.47
CA ALA A 103 -18.28 2.19 15.04
C ALA A 103 -17.52 3.13 16.01
N LEU A 104 -16.64 2.59 16.84
CA LEU A 104 -15.81 3.37 17.78
C LEU A 104 -14.76 4.23 17.06
N LYS A 105 -14.11 3.68 16.04
CA LYS A 105 -12.99 4.32 15.35
C LYS A 105 -13.39 5.18 14.15
N MET A 106 -14.61 4.99 13.65
CA MET A 106 -15.20 5.78 12.56
C MET A 106 -14.25 5.93 11.34
N PRO A 107 -13.68 4.84 10.80
CA PRO A 107 -12.89 4.92 9.59
C PRO A 107 -13.76 5.40 8.43
N ARG A 108 -13.15 6.06 7.44
CA ARG A 108 -13.84 6.50 6.23
C ARG A 108 -13.39 5.63 5.06
N PHE A 109 -14.34 5.14 4.27
CA PHE A 109 -14.08 4.33 3.09
C PHE A 109 -14.60 5.02 1.83
N TYR A 110 -13.82 4.91 0.75
CA TYR A 110 -14.12 5.46 -0.56
C TYR A 110 -14.03 4.34 -1.60
N ALA A 111 -14.92 4.36 -2.62
CA ALA A 111 -15.06 3.29 -3.60
C ALA A 111 -14.84 3.77 -5.05
N PHE A 112 -14.18 4.89 -5.27
CA PHE A 112 -13.85 5.34 -6.63
C PHE A 112 -12.53 4.71 -7.13
N ASP A 113 -12.40 4.59 -8.46
CA ASP A 113 -11.32 3.87 -9.15
C ASP A 113 -10.51 4.76 -10.11
N ASP A 114 -10.66 6.08 -9.99
CA ASP A 114 -10.02 7.06 -10.88
C ASP A 114 -8.60 7.48 -10.45
N PHE A 115 -8.03 6.81 -9.47
CA PHE A 115 -6.68 7.05 -8.92
C PHE A 115 -6.48 8.45 -8.31
N ARG A 116 -7.55 9.18 -8.02
CA ARG A 116 -7.50 10.56 -7.54
C ARG A 116 -7.70 10.67 -6.03
N ALA A 117 -6.60 10.55 -5.27
CA ALA A 117 -6.61 10.69 -3.81
C ALA A 117 -7.13 12.07 -3.32
N ASP A 118 -6.98 13.11 -4.11
CA ASP A 118 -7.47 14.46 -3.82
C ASP A 118 -9.01 14.56 -3.73
N ARG A 119 -9.74 13.56 -4.23
CA ARG A 119 -11.20 13.45 -4.03
C ARG A 119 -11.61 13.12 -2.59
N CYS A 120 -10.69 12.67 -1.76
CA CYS A 120 -10.97 12.38 -0.34
C CYS A 120 -11.19 13.65 0.52
N SER A 121 -11.02 14.84 -0.07
CA SER A 121 -11.36 16.16 0.52
C SER A 121 -10.76 16.44 1.90
N THR A 122 -9.53 15.96 2.16
CA THR A 122 -8.79 16.22 3.40
C THR A 122 -7.30 16.13 3.15
N ASP A 123 -6.50 16.79 3.99
CA ASP A 123 -5.05 16.69 3.98
C ASP A 123 -4.59 15.48 4.79
N PHE A 124 -3.72 14.66 4.21
CA PHE A 124 -3.18 13.47 4.84
C PHE A 124 -1.75 13.70 5.33
N ASP A 125 -1.48 13.29 6.58
CA ASP A 125 -0.12 13.24 7.12
C ASP A 125 0.67 12.08 6.52
N PHE A 126 -0.03 10.97 6.23
CA PHE A 126 0.53 9.81 5.54
C PHE A 126 -0.42 9.30 4.46
N ILE A 127 0.15 8.95 3.31
CA ILE A 127 -0.51 8.15 2.28
C ILE A 127 0.32 6.88 2.11
N VAL A 128 -0.31 5.71 2.07
CA VAL A 128 0.36 4.45 1.79
C VAL A 128 -0.31 3.74 0.63
N ALA A 129 0.48 3.31 -0.36
CA ALA A 129 0.02 2.58 -1.54
C ALA A 129 0.97 1.40 -1.79
N GLN A 130 0.68 0.26 -1.17
CA GLN A 130 1.47 -0.95 -1.34
C GLN A 130 0.85 -1.88 -2.37
N SER A 131 1.64 -2.27 -3.37
CA SER A 131 1.26 -3.20 -4.44
C SER A 131 0.10 -2.71 -5.32
N ILE A 132 0.00 -1.40 -5.51
CA ILE A 132 -0.95 -0.77 -6.44
C ILE A 132 -0.27 -0.50 -7.78
N PHE A 133 0.88 0.16 -7.75
CA PHE A 133 1.59 0.56 -8.96
C PHE A 133 2.32 -0.58 -9.67
N SER A 134 2.34 -1.75 -9.06
CA SER A 134 2.72 -3.01 -9.72
C SER A 134 1.64 -3.56 -10.67
N HIS A 135 0.48 -2.89 -10.78
CA HIS A 135 -0.65 -3.34 -11.60
C HIS A 135 -1.18 -2.26 -12.55
N CYS A 136 -0.45 -1.18 -12.78
CA CYS A 136 -0.91 -0.11 -13.65
C CYS A 136 0.22 0.48 -14.49
N GLY A 137 -0.16 1.08 -15.62
CA GLY A 137 0.75 1.83 -16.48
C GLY A 137 1.22 3.15 -15.85
N ALA A 138 2.20 3.77 -16.50
CA ALA A 138 2.76 5.05 -16.08
C ALA A 138 1.72 6.20 -16.05
N ASP A 139 0.69 6.11 -16.86
CA ASP A 139 -0.46 7.04 -16.91
C ASP A 139 -1.24 7.09 -15.58
N LEU A 140 -1.59 5.93 -15.04
CA LEU A 140 -2.29 5.85 -13.74
C LEU A 140 -1.34 6.13 -12.57
N LEU A 141 -0.07 5.73 -12.66
CA LEU A 141 0.94 6.12 -11.68
C LEU A 141 1.06 7.65 -11.60
N GLU A 142 1.15 8.34 -12.72
CA GLU A 142 1.22 9.81 -12.77
C GLU A 142 -0.05 10.47 -12.23
N THR A 143 -1.22 9.94 -12.58
CA THR A 143 -2.51 10.40 -12.06
C THR A 143 -2.57 10.29 -10.54
N ALA A 144 -2.18 9.14 -10.00
CA ALA A 144 -2.16 8.90 -8.55
C ALA A 144 -1.19 9.83 -7.83
N LEU A 145 0.06 9.95 -8.32
CA LEU A 145 1.06 10.81 -7.69
C LEU A 145 0.66 12.29 -7.74
N GLY A 146 0.03 12.74 -8.83
CA GLY A 146 -0.58 14.07 -8.90
C GLY A 146 -1.70 14.26 -7.87
N GLY A 147 -2.53 13.23 -7.66
CA GLY A 147 -3.53 13.19 -6.59
C GLY A 147 -2.89 13.25 -5.19
N PHE A 148 -1.80 12.51 -4.97
CA PHE A 148 -1.06 12.54 -3.70
C PHE A 148 -0.46 13.92 -3.42
N ALA A 149 0.13 14.56 -4.44
CA ALA A 149 0.69 15.91 -4.28
C ALA A 149 -0.36 16.93 -3.81
N ARG A 150 -1.62 16.79 -4.23
CA ARG A 150 -2.72 17.65 -3.79
C ARG A 150 -3.32 17.26 -2.44
N ALA A 151 -3.32 15.95 -2.12
CA ALA A 151 -3.94 15.40 -0.91
C ALA A 151 -3.00 15.33 0.30
N LEU A 152 -1.68 15.41 0.10
CA LEU A 152 -0.72 15.45 1.20
C LEU A 152 -0.77 16.77 1.94
N ALA A 153 -0.77 16.71 3.25
CA ALA A 153 -0.44 17.85 4.11
C ALA A 153 0.94 18.42 3.74
N LYS A 154 1.22 19.67 4.10
CA LYS A 154 2.51 20.31 3.79
C LYS A 154 3.71 19.48 4.30
N THR A 155 3.57 18.86 5.45
CA THR A 155 4.59 17.99 6.09
C THR A 155 4.28 16.51 5.91
N GLY A 156 3.35 16.15 5.00
CA GLY A 156 2.91 14.78 4.78
C GLY A 156 3.95 13.94 4.02
N LEU A 157 3.82 12.63 4.15
CA LEU A 157 4.69 11.65 3.50
C LEU A 157 3.85 10.57 2.82
N ALA A 158 4.09 10.32 1.52
CA ALA A 158 3.53 9.17 0.83
C ALA A 158 4.56 8.05 0.74
N LEU A 159 4.12 6.82 0.96
CA LEU A 159 4.92 5.60 0.88
C LEU A 159 4.30 4.69 -0.18
N VAL A 160 5.06 4.41 -1.21
CA VAL A 160 4.59 3.62 -2.35
C VAL A 160 5.55 2.50 -2.69
N THR A 161 5.04 1.43 -3.31
CA THR A 161 5.89 0.34 -3.80
C THR A 161 5.79 0.19 -5.31
N ILE A 162 6.92 -0.12 -5.93
CA ILE A 162 7.09 -0.28 -7.38
C ILE A 162 7.98 -1.49 -7.65
N ILE A 163 7.66 -2.28 -8.67
CA ILE A 163 8.56 -3.33 -9.17
C ILE A 163 9.61 -2.68 -10.06
N ASP A 164 10.88 -2.91 -9.78
CA ASP A 164 11.98 -2.51 -10.66
C ASP A 164 12.12 -3.51 -11.82
N PRO A 165 12.42 -3.08 -13.07
CA PRO A 165 12.77 -3.97 -14.15
C PRO A 165 13.96 -4.86 -13.80
N GLY A 166 13.93 -6.11 -14.29
CA GLY A 166 14.94 -7.13 -13.99
C GLY A 166 14.61 -7.98 -12.77
N LYS A 167 13.82 -7.49 -11.81
CA LYS A 167 13.29 -8.34 -10.74
C LYS A 167 12.27 -9.32 -11.29
N ASP A 168 12.41 -10.60 -10.94
CA ASP A 168 11.52 -11.68 -11.36
C ASP A 168 11.31 -11.76 -12.90
N GLY A 169 12.28 -11.24 -13.69
CA GLY A 169 12.21 -11.23 -15.15
C GLY A 169 11.29 -10.16 -15.76
N PHE A 170 10.76 -9.22 -14.96
CA PHE A 170 9.94 -8.13 -15.51
C PHE A 170 10.77 -7.18 -16.38
N ALA A 171 10.28 -6.90 -17.59
CA ALA A 171 10.72 -5.76 -18.39
C ALA A 171 9.97 -4.50 -17.99
N GLU A 172 10.51 -3.32 -18.34
CA GLU A 172 9.77 -2.06 -18.18
C GLU A 172 8.46 -2.10 -18.98
N PHE A 173 7.36 -1.69 -18.34
CA PHE A 173 6.04 -1.71 -18.96
C PHE A 173 5.78 -0.42 -19.74
N ALA A 174 5.57 -0.60 -21.06
CA ALA A 174 5.26 0.51 -21.97
C ALA A 174 3.76 0.71 -22.22
N GLY A 175 2.91 -0.13 -21.62
CA GLY A 175 1.45 -0.03 -21.75
C GLY A 175 0.82 0.99 -20.82
N SER A 176 -0.50 1.06 -20.82
CA SER A 176 -1.30 1.98 -20.00
C SER A 176 -2.43 1.26 -19.29
N GLY A 177 -3.07 1.97 -18.35
CA GLY A 177 -4.27 1.51 -17.66
C GLY A 177 -3.99 0.46 -16.57
N TRP A 178 -5.07 -0.18 -16.09
CA TRP A 178 -5.05 -1.17 -15.01
C TRP A 178 -4.95 -2.58 -15.58
N VAL A 179 -4.02 -3.39 -15.08
CA VAL A 179 -3.70 -4.72 -15.63
C VAL A 179 -3.83 -5.88 -14.62
N TYR A 180 -4.34 -5.59 -13.40
CA TYR A 180 -4.54 -6.63 -12.38
C TYR A 180 -5.34 -7.84 -12.94
N PRO A 181 -4.98 -9.09 -12.63
CA PRO A 181 -3.97 -9.55 -11.67
C PRO A 181 -2.53 -9.59 -12.23
N GLY A 182 -2.31 -9.18 -13.50
CA GLY A 182 -0.97 -9.04 -14.06
C GLY A 182 -0.11 -8.06 -13.25
N CYS A 183 1.21 -8.26 -13.30
CA CYS A 183 2.15 -7.34 -12.66
C CYS A 183 3.02 -6.65 -13.72
N VAL A 184 3.41 -5.40 -13.42
CA VAL A 184 4.24 -4.56 -14.29
C VAL A 184 5.39 -3.93 -13.50
N ALA A 185 6.47 -3.59 -14.20
CA ALA A 185 7.61 -2.89 -13.64
C ALA A 185 7.79 -1.51 -14.27
N HIS A 186 8.30 -0.56 -13.48
CA HIS A 186 8.66 0.77 -13.94
C HIS A 186 10.11 1.06 -13.62
N ALA A 187 10.89 1.53 -14.62
CA ALA A 187 12.28 1.88 -14.43
C ALA A 187 12.41 3.05 -13.41
N PRO A 188 13.47 3.06 -12.58
CA PRO A 188 13.71 4.14 -11.62
C PRO A 188 13.72 5.52 -12.25
N ASN A 189 14.23 5.66 -13.48
CA ASN A 189 14.23 6.94 -14.21
C ASN A 189 12.83 7.38 -14.63
N THR A 190 11.97 6.45 -15.05
CA THR A 190 10.56 6.71 -15.36
C THR A 190 9.83 7.19 -14.12
N VAL A 191 10.01 6.49 -12.99
CA VAL A 191 9.43 6.88 -11.70
C VAL A 191 9.91 8.26 -11.27
N ALA A 192 11.22 8.53 -11.34
CA ALA A 192 11.79 9.83 -10.98
C ALA A 192 11.22 10.97 -11.83
N ALA A 193 11.07 10.75 -13.14
CA ALA A 193 10.48 11.75 -14.04
C ALA A 193 9.02 12.07 -13.68
N ILE A 194 8.21 11.04 -13.36
CA ILE A 194 6.82 11.21 -12.93
C ILE A 194 6.75 11.96 -11.60
N VAL A 195 7.57 11.58 -10.61
CA VAL A 195 7.64 12.25 -9.31
C VAL A 195 7.91 13.75 -9.48
N ILE A 196 8.86 14.11 -10.33
CA ILE A 196 9.20 15.53 -10.60
C ILE A 196 8.03 16.24 -11.29
N ARG A 197 7.42 15.65 -12.34
CA ARG A 197 6.29 16.25 -13.05
C ARG A 197 5.07 16.49 -12.16
N THR A 198 4.87 15.64 -11.15
CA THR A 198 3.77 15.80 -10.20
C THR A 198 4.05 16.76 -9.05
N GLY A 199 5.24 17.40 -9.03
CA GLY A 199 5.63 18.36 -7.99
C GLY A 199 6.01 17.71 -6.67
N LEU A 200 6.34 16.42 -6.69
CA LEU A 200 6.82 15.68 -5.54
C LEU A 200 8.35 15.55 -5.58
N HIS A 201 8.93 15.31 -4.41
CA HIS A 201 10.27 14.82 -4.23
C HIS A 201 10.22 13.38 -3.79
N GLY A 202 11.14 12.53 -4.25
CA GLY A 202 11.11 11.11 -3.98
C GLY A 202 12.46 10.53 -3.60
N ARG A 203 12.44 9.47 -2.81
CA ARG A 203 13.61 8.71 -2.40
C ARG A 203 13.26 7.23 -2.26
N ARG A 204 14.12 6.35 -2.76
CA ARG A 204 14.06 4.90 -2.50
C ARG A 204 14.43 4.62 -1.05
N LEU A 205 13.73 3.65 -0.44
CA LEU A 205 13.98 3.23 0.93
C LEU A 205 14.52 1.80 0.98
N PRO A 206 15.52 1.50 1.80
CA PRO A 206 16.02 0.15 2.04
C PRO A 206 15.11 -0.60 3.04
N TRP A 207 13.81 -0.62 2.76
CA TRP A 207 12.81 -1.34 3.54
C TRP A 207 12.41 -2.61 2.80
N PHE A 208 12.27 -3.69 3.55
CA PHE A 208 11.96 -4.99 2.97
C PHE A 208 10.61 -5.03 2.27
N HIS A 209 10.61 -5.57 1.06
CA HIS A 209 9.47 -6.08 0.32
C HIS A 209 9.95 -7.24 -0.58
N PRO A 210 9.25 -8.38 -0.66
CA PRO A 210 9.71 -9.54 -1.43
C PRO A 210 10.04 -9.23 -2.89
N ARG A 211 9.24 -8.38 -3.53
CA ARG A 211 9.32 -8.13 -4.98
C ARG A 211 9.46 -6.67 -5.38
N GLN A 212 9.18 -5.74 -4.50
CA GLN A 212 9.03 -4.33 -4.85
C GLN A 212 10.01 -3.45 -4.06
N THR A 213 10.27 -2.29 -4.58
CA THR A 213 11.07 -1.26 -3.92
C THR A 213 10.14 -0.21 -3.32
N TRP A 214 10.37 0.14 -2.06
CA TRP A 214 9.69 1.22 -1.40
C TRP A 214 10.26 2.58 -1.80
N TYR A 215 9.36 3.54 -2.00
CA TYR A 215 9.68 4.95 -2.18
C TYR A 215 8.97 5.79 -1.13
N ALA A 216 9.68 6.77 -0.57
CA ALA A 216 9.11 7.87 0.18
C ALA A 216 8.97 9.07 -0.75
N LEU A 217 7.79 9.70 -0.76
CA LEU A 217 7.46 10.83 -1.59
C LEU A 217 6.91 11.96 -0.71
N ALA A 218 7.32 13.20 -0.94
CA ALA A 218 6.86 14.36 -0.19
C ALA A 218 6.80 15.62 -1.06
N ARG A 219 5.99 16.59 -0.65
CA ARG A 219 5.94 17.93 -1.27
C ARG A 219 7.17 18.77 -0.90
N ASP A 220 7.66 18.58 0.33
CA ASP A 220 8.86 19.23 0.85
C ASP A 220 10.00 18.21 0.95
N PRO A 221 11.13 18.38 0.24
CA PRO A 221 12.24 17.44 0.29
C PRO A 221 12.84 17.28 1.70
N ALA A 222 12.71 18.27 2.58
CA ALA A 222 13.16 18.18 3.97
C ALA A 222 12.37 17.13 4.79
N ARG A 223 11.19 16.72 4.30
CA ARG A 223 10.37 15.67 4.94
C ARG A 223 10.84 14.25 4.61
N LEU A 224 11.62 14.09 3.55
CA LEU A 224 12.16 12.78 3.18
C LEU A 224 13.17 12.32 4.24
N PRO A 225 13.17 11.03 4.64
CA PRO A 225 14.17 10.52 5.56
C PRO A 225 15.57 10.71 4.96
N PRO A 226 16.54 11.29 5.68
CA PRO A 226 17.89 11.48 5.14
C PRO A 226 18.63 10.13 5.00
N PRO A 227 19.66 10.01 4.15
CA PRO A 227 20.41 8.77 3.97
C PRO A 227 20.95 8.17 5.27
N ALA A 228 21.35 8.98 6.23
CA ALA A 228 21.79 8.54 7.54
C ALA A 228 20.71 7.76 8.33
N PHE A 229 19.43 7.94 7.98
CA PHE A 229 18.30 7.23 8.61
C PHE A 229 18.18 5.77 8.14
N ASP A 230 18.85 5.38 7.04
CA ASP A 230 18.76 4.04 6.45
C ASP A 230 19.10 2.91 7.42
N ARG A 231 20.00 3.19 8.37
CA ARG A 231 20.32 2.22 9.44
C ARG A 231 19.10 1.79 10.26
N HIS A 232 18.08 2.65 10.38
CA HIS A 232 16.85 2.38 11.11
C HIS A 232 15.80 1.65 10.24
N LEU A 233 16.01 1.64 8.91
CA LEU A 233 15.11 1.00 7.96
C LEU A 233 15.49 -0.45 7.62
N ARG A 234 16.62 -0.95 8.12
CA ARG A 234 17.11 -2.31 7.83
C ARG A 234 16.61 -3.39 8.78
N GLY A 235 15.92 -3.04 9.82
CA GLY A 235 15.63 -3.94 10.94
C GLY A 235 14.32 -4.74 10.86
N ALA A 236 13.68 -4.80 9.71
CA ALA A 236 12.37 -5.45 9.59
C ALA A 236 12.43 -6.93 9.21
N VAL A 237 13.62 -7.45 8.96
CA VAL A 237 13.77 -8.80 8.41
C VAL A 237 13.69 -9.82 9.54
N LEU A 238 12.77 -10.73 9.37
CA LEU A 238 12.65 -11.89 10.21
C LEU A 238 13.76 -12.90 9.85
N ASN A 239 14.29 -13.61 10.85
CA ASN A 239 15.13 -14.78 10.65
C ASN A 239 14.31 -15.95 10.06
N VAL A 240 13.72 -15.74 8.90
CA VAL A 240 13.11 -16.81 8.12
C VAL A 240 14.08 -17.08 6.97
N PRO A 241 14.71 -18.27 6.90
CA PRO A 241 15.76 -18.57 5.91
C PRO A 241 15.33 -18.28 4.47
N ALA A 242 14.11 -18.63 4.10
CA ALA A 242 13.54 -18.37 2.76
C ALA A 242 13.41 -16.87 2.41
N TRP A 243 13.55 -15.97 3.37
CA TRP A 243 13.44 -14.53 3.18
C TRP A 243 14.80 -13.84 3.26
N ALA A 244 15.78 -14.46 3.93
CA ALA A 244 17.15 -13.95 4.03
C ALA A 244 17.89 -14.05 2.69
N GLU A 245 17.52 -14.99 1.85
CA GLU A 245 18.11 -15.19 0.50
C GLU A 245 17.63 -14.16 -0.52
N SER A 246 16.59 -13.38 -0.22
CA SER A 246 16.01 -12.34 -1.10
C SER A 246 16.51 -10.92 -0.80
N LEU A 247 17.44 -10.76 0.14
CA LEU A 247 18.07 -9.50 0.55
C LEU A 247 19.45 -9.33 -0.05
#